data_0c7a825867d502dc18961603de2bca1c
#
_entry.id   0c7a825867d502dc18961603de2bca1c
#
_cell.length_a   1.000
_cell.length_b   1.000
_cell.length_c   1.000
_cell.angle_alpha   90.00
_cell.angle_beta   90.00
_cell.angle_gamma   90.00
#
_symmetry.space_group_name_H-M   'P 1'
#
loop_
_entity.id
_entity.type
_entity.pdbx_description
1 polymer ?
#
loop_
_entity_poly.entity_id
_entity_poly.type
_entity_poly.pdbx_seq_one_letter_code
_entity_poly.pdbx_strand_id
1 'polypeptide(L)'
;EKLWVTVYYGVPVWKEATTTLFCASDAKAYDTEVHNVWATHACVPTDPNPQEVQLKNVTEEFNMWKNNMVEQMHEDITSLWDQSLKPCVKLTPLCVTLNCSKIANVTGATEMKNCSFNITKRNAKVQKEYAFFYNLDIVQIDEKNKTDNTSYILKSCNTSVITQACPKVTFEPIPIHYCAPAGYAILLCKDKKFNGKGRCNNVSSVQCTHGIRPVVSTQLLLNGSLAEEEVVIRSENITDNAKTIIVQLKEAVKINCTRPNNNTRRGIPIGPGKALYTGRVIGNIRQAHCNISRAEWNNTLEQIVEKLRVQFPNKTIIFNASSGGDPEIVMHSFNCGGEFFYCNTSQLFNSTWPDNSTLNTTGKTNGTIMLPCKIKQIINMWQEVGKAMYAPPIEGQIRCSSNITGLLLTRDGGRDEDRNDSEIFRPGGGNMRDNWRSEL
;
A
#
# COMPACT_ATOMS: atom_id res chain seq x y z
N GLU A 1 -51.28 -1.07 40.01
CA GLU A 1 -50.03 -0.52 40.55
C GLU A 1 -49.32 0.33 39.49
N LYS A 2 -49.01 1.55 39.82
CA LYS A 2 -48.22 2.44 38.96
C LYS A 2 -46.77 2.22 39.18
N LEU A 3 -46.04 1.82 38.14
CA LEU A 3 -44.58 1.70 38.15
C LEU A 3 -43.97 3.09 37.86
N TRP A 4 -43.07 3.50 38.71
CA TRP A 4 -42.31 4.73 38.54
C TRP A 4 -40.89 4.41 38.07
N VAL A 5 -40.42 5.14 37.03
CA VAL A 5 -39.08 5.00 36.48
C VAL A 5 -38.36 6.34 36.64
N THR A 6 -37.18 6.31 37.18
CA THR A 6 -36.30 7.47 37.23
C THR A 6 -35.58 7.60 35.89
N VAL A 7 -35.75 8.77 35.26
CA VAL A 7 -35.09 9.08 33.99
C VAL A 7 -34.02 10.13 34.23
N TYR A 8 -32.79 9.81 33.86
CA TYR A 8 -31.69 10.75 33.93
C TYR A 8 -31.44 11.34 32.53
N TYR A 9 -31.34 12.65 32.45
CA TYR A 9 -31.05 13.37 31.20
C TYR A 9 -29.59 13.84 31.21
N GLY A 10 -28.97 13.87 29.99
CA GLY A 10 -27.59 14.31 29.85
C GLY A 10 -26.53 13.31 30.32
N VAL A 11 -26.92 12.08 30.61
CA VAL A 11 -25.98 11.01 30.99
C VAL A 11 -25.40 10.38 29.70
N PRO A 12 -24.07 10.21 29.59
CA PRO A 12 -23.46 9.56 28.45
C PRO A 12 -23.76 8.04 28.47
N VAL A 13 -24.84 7.67 27.80
CA VAL A 13 -25.25 6.27 27.63
C VAL A 13 -25.31 5.95 26.15
N TRP A 14 -24.67 4.86 25.75
CA TRP A 14 -24.66 4.39 24.37
C TRP A 14 -24.67 2.88 24.28
N LYS A 15 -24.95 2.41 23.07
CA LYS A 15 -24.87 1.01 22.69
C LYS A 15 -24.10 0.92 21.40
N GLU A 16 -23.26 -0.11 21.25
CA GLU A 16 -22.59 -0.40 20.00
C GLU A 16 -23.59 -0.67 18.88
N ALA A 17 -23.40 -0.01 17.75
CA ALA A 17 -24.23 -0.14 16.56
C ALA A 17 -23.38 -0.05 15.30
N THR A 18 -23.84 -0.72 14.26
CA THR A 18 -23.28 -0.60 12.91
C THR A 18 -24.14 0.34 12.10
N THR A 19 -23.54 1.34 11.49
CA THR A 19 -24.21 2.31 10.63
C THR A 19 -23.33 2.69 9.47
N THR A 20 -23.93 3.23 8.41
CA THR A 20 -23.18 3.80 7.29
C THR A 20 -22.64 5.16 7.67
N LEU A 21 -21.31 5.29 7.65
CA LEU A 21 -20.63 6.55 7.86
C LEU A 21 -20.59 7.35 6.55
N PHE A 22 -20.54 8.66 6.67
CA PHE A 22 -20.28 9.52 5.53
C PHE A 22 -18.83 10.06 5.57
N CYS A 23 -18.32 10.48 4.41
CA CYS A 23 -16.97 11.03 4.35
C CYS A 23 -17.00 12.55 4.30
N ALA A 24 -15.95 13.16 4.84
CA ALA A 24 -15.68 14.58 4.71
C ALA A 24 -14.23 14.77 4.20
N SER A 25 -14.03 15.73 3.31
CA SER A 25 -12.69 16.04 2.79
C SER A 25 -12.60 17.49 2.33
N ASP A 26 -11.36 17.98 2.19
CA ASP A 26 -11.05 19.29 1.61
C ASP A 26 -10.79 19.20 0.10
N ALA A 27 -11.56 18.35 -0.61
CA ALA A 27 -11.41 18.14 -2.04
C ALA A 27 -11.63 19.42 -2.84
N LYS A 28 -10.78 19.62 -3.86
CA LYS A 28 -10.85 20.74 -4.79
C LYS A 28 -11.40 20.29 -6.14
N ALA A 29 -12.53 20.85 -6.55
CA ALA A 29 -13.24 20.44 -7.77
C ALA A 29 -12.42 20.58 -9.08
N TYR A 30 -11.39 21.40 -9.09
CA TYR A 30 -10.52 21.63 -10.26
C TYR A 30 -9.31 20.69 -10.32
N ASP A 31 -9.08 19.89 -9.28
CA ASP A 31 -7.99 18.93 -9.24
C ASP A 31 -8.41 17.62 -9.91
N THR A 32 -7.59 17.12 -10.83
CA THR A 32 -7.84 15.90 -11.61
C THR A 32 -7.34 14.62 -10.94
N GLU A 33 -6.80 14.73 -9.74
CA GLU A 33 -6.39 13.57 -8.95
C GLU A 33 -7.61 12.69 -8.62
N VAL A 34 -7.49 11.36 -8.72
CA VAL A 34 -8.60 10.40 -8.56
C VAL A 34 -9.31 10.55 -7.22
N HIS A 35 -8.55 10.60 -6.13
CA HIS A 35 -9.12 10.70 -4.78
C HIS A 35 -9.86 12.03 -4.60
N ASN A 36 -9.32 13.10 -5.15
CA ASN A 36 -9.91 14.42 -5.06
C ASN A 36 -11.22 14.51 -5.87
N VAL A 37 -11.26 13.95 -7.07
CA VAL A 37 -12.46 13.90 -7.91
C VAL A 37 -13.56 13.08 -7.21
N TRP A 38 -13.22 11.91 -6.68
CA TRP A 38 -14.18 11.07 -5.96
C TRP A 38 -14.72 11.79 -4.71
N ALA A 39 -13.84 12.39 -3.92
CA ALA A 39 -14.21 13.10 -2.71
C ALA A 39 -15.09 14.33 -2.99
N THR A 40 -14.88 15.00 -4.11
CA THR A 40 -15.75 16.13 -4.54
C THR A 40 -17.20 15.69 -4.74
N HIS A 41 -17.43 14.49 -5.26
CA HIS A 41 -18.75 13.95 -5.50
C HIS A 41 -19.37 13.23 -4.29
N ALA A 42 -18.58 12.56 -3.49
CA ALA A 42 -19.02 11.64 -2.45
C ALA A 42 -18.88 12.19 -1.04
N CYS A 43 -17.99 13.16 -0.82
CA CYS A 43 -17.69 13.69 0.50
C CYS A 43 -18.20 15.11 0.68
N VAL A 44 -18.62 15.41 1.90
CA VAL A 44 -18.98 16.78 2.33
C VAL A 44 -17.69 17.56 2.70
N PRO A 45 -17.73 18.89 2.72
CA PRO A 45 -16.59 19.68 3.23
C PRO A 45 -16.29 19.36 4.69
N THR A 46 -15.02 19.43 5.06
CA THR A 46 -14.60 19.23 6.44
C THR A 46 -15.09 20.36 7.35
N ASP A 47 -15.43 20.00 8.59
CA ASP A 47 -15.77 20.99 9.62
C ASP A 47 -14.50 21.78 10.01
N PRO A 48 -14.50 23.11 9.92
CA PRO A 48 -13.35 23.92 10.33
C PRO A 48 -13.10 23.87 11.85
N ASN A 49 -14.09 23.52 12.65
CA ASN A 49 -14.01 23.40 14.10
C ASN A 49 -14.44 22.00 14.56
N PRO A 50 -13.62 20.97 14.35
CA PRO A 50 -13.94 19.63 14.79
C PRO A 50 -14.03 19.60 16.32
N GLN A 51 -15.16 19.12 16.83
CA GLN A 51 -15.40 19.03 18.26
C GLN A 51 -15.05 17.64 18.76
N GLU A 52 -14.34 17.62 19.85
CA GLU A 52 -14.00 16.40 20.60
C GLU A 52 -14.44 16.59 22.05
N VAL A 53 -15.21 15.65 22.57
CA VAL A 53 -15.64 15.65 23.96
C VAL A 53 -14.93 14.53 24.69
N GLN A 54 -14.12 14.89 25.66
CA GLN A 54 -13.49 13.91 26.52
C GLN A 54 -14.51 13.36 27.51
N LEU A 55 -14.64 12.04 27.55
CA LEU A 55 -15.53 11.34 28.46
C LEU A 55 -14.76 11.01 29.76
N LYS A 56 -15.06 11.75 30.81
CA LYS A 56 -14.42 11.56 32.11
C LYS A 56 -14.99 10.32 32.81
N ASN A 57 -14.08 9.54 33.43
CA ASN A 57 -14.42 8.33 34.19
C ASN A 57 -15.19 7.27 33.38
N VAL A 58 -14.94 7.23 32.06
CA VAL A 58 -15.50 6.25 31.15
C VAL A 58 -14.42 5.28 30.70
N THR A 59 -14.71 4.00 30.87
CA THR A 59 -13.89 2.91 30.33
C THR A 59 -14.71 2.19 29.29
N GLU A 60 -14.14 2.02 28.10
CA GLU A 60 -14.79 1.34 26.96
C GLU A 60 -13.90 0.23 26.43
N GLU A 61 -14.51 -0.84 26.01
CA GLU A 61 -13.80 -1.95 25.39
C GLU A 61 -13.74 -1.77 23.89
N PHE A 62 -12.54 -1.86 23.32
CA PHE A 62 -12.27 -1.73 21.91
C PHE A 62 -11.69 -3.02 21.33
N ASN A 63 -11.97 -3.26 20.07
CA ASN A 63 -11.33 -4.31 19.30
C ASN A 63 -11.15 -3.82 17.85
N MET A 64 -9.93 -3.39 17.51
CA MET A 64 -9.62 -2.90 16.17
C MET A 64 -9.80 -3.95 15.08
N TRP A 65 -9.72 -5.24 15.43
CA TRP A 65 -9.83 -6.35 14.48
C TRP A 65 -11.28 -6.64 14.08
N LYS A 66 -12.24 -6.16 14.85
CA LYS A 66 -13.69 -6.26 14.59
C LYS A 66 -14.34 -4.91 14.31
N ASN A 67 -13.56 -3.91 13.93
CA ASN A 67 -14.06 -2.58 13.62
C ASN A 67 -14.65 -2.56 12.21
N ASN A 68 -15.98 -2.38 12.11
CA ASN A 68 -16.68 -2.34 10.84
C ASN A 68 -16.33 -1.11 9.98
N MET A 69 -15.75 -0.07 10.54
CA MET A 69 -15.28 1.10 9.80
C MET A 69 -14.21 0.72 8.77
N VAL A 70 -13.40 -0.30 9.05
CA VAL A 70 -12.40 -0.83 8.12
C VAL A 70 -13.06 -1.38 6.85
N GLU A 71 -14.15 -2.14 6.99
CA GLU A 71 -14.87 -2.68 5.85
C GLU A 71 -15.51 -1.57 5.01
N GLN A 72 -16.10 -0.56 5.64
CA GLN A 72 -16.66 0.58 4.93
C GLN A 72 -15.60 1.36 4.17
N MET A 73 -14.45 1.64 4.80
CA MET A 73 -13.34 2.31 4.12
C MET A 73 -12.82 1.47 2.94
N HIS A 74 -12.72 0.18 3.12
CA HIS A 74 -12.27 -0.73 2.07
C HIS A 74 -13.22 -0.70 0.86
N GLU A 75 -14.52 -0.75 1.09
CA GLU A 75 -15.53 -0.63 0.05
C GLU A 75 -15.47 0.74 -0.66
N ASP A 76 -15.30 1.81 0.08
CA ASP A 76 -15.21 3.17 -0.47
C ASP A 76 -13.97 3.33 -1.36
N ILE A 77 -12.82 2.86 -0.91
CA ILE A 77 -11.58 2.92 -1.70
C ILE A 77 -11.66 2.02 -2.94
N THR A 78 -12.25 0.84 -2.81
CA THR A 78 -12.53 -0.06 -3.94
C THR A 78 -13.42 0.62 -4.97
N SER A 79 -14.50 1.27 -4.53
CA SER A 79 -15.41 2.02 -5.39
C SER A 79 -14.71 3.19 -6.09
N LEU A 80 -13.84 3.91 -5.39
CA LEU A 80 -13.04 5.00 -5.98
C LEU A 80 -12.21 4.51 -7.16
N TRP A 81 -11.49 3.43 -6.97
CA TRP A 81 -10.66 2.85 -8.03
C TRP A 81 -11.50 2.36 -9.21
N ASP A 82 -12.60 1.67 -8.96
CA ASP A 82 -13.49 1.18 -10.00
C ASP A 82 -14.09 2.33 -10.81
N GLN A 83 -14.54 3.38 -10.17
CA GLN A 83 -15.11 4.56 -10.83
C GLN A 83 -14.06 5.32 -11.66
N SER A 84 -12.83 5.36 -11.20
CA SER A 84 -11.73 6.01 -11.93
C SER A 84 -11.36 5.27 -13.22
N LEU A 85 -11.50 3.95 -13.24
CA LEU A 85 -11.16 3.12 -14.39
C LEU A 85 -12.34 2.90 -15.36
N LYS A 86 -13.57 3.09 -14.92
CA LYS A 86 -14.76 2.83 -15.72
C LYS A 86 -14.81 3.58 -17.08
N PRO A 87 -14.47 4.88 -17.18
CA PRO A 87 -14.43 5.60 -18.43
C PRO A 87 -13.16 5.37 -19.24
N CYS A 88 -12.22 4.59 -18.73
CA CYS A 88 -10.89 4.43 -19.32
C CYS A 88 -10.84 3.29 -20.34
N VAL A 89 -9.81 3.30 -21.17
CA VAL A 89 -9.65 2.36 -22.30
C VAL A 89 -9.36 0.95 -21.83
N LYS A 90 -10.12 -0.03 -22.30
CA LYS A 90 -9.84 -1.45 -22.10
C LYS A 90 -8.83 -1.95 -23.11
N LEU A 91 -7.80 -2.66 -22.66
CA LEU A 91 -6.70 -3.16 -23.48
C LEU A 91 -6.92 -4.58 -24.03
N THR A 92 -8.14 -5.07 -24.10
CA THR A 92 -8.45 -6.40 -24.67
C THR A 92 -7.85 -6.60 -26.06
N PRO A 93 -7.82 -5.61 -26.98
CA PRO A 93 -7.18 -5.76 -28.30
C PRO A 93 -5.67 -6.03 -28.22
N LEU A 94 -5.01 -5.80 -27.12
CA LEU A 94 -3.58 -6.03 -26.92
C LEU A 94 -3.25 -7.40 -26.34
N CYS A 95 -4.25 -8.19 -25.99
CA CYS A 95 -4.06 -9.58 -25.56
C CYS A 95 -3.78 -10.49 -26.76
N VAL A 96 -2.68 -10.20 -27.44
CA VAL A 96 -2.20 -10.92 -28.61
C VAL A 96 -0.76 -11.36 -28.36
N THR A 97 -0.27 -12.27 -29.20
CA THR A 97 1.13 -12.69 -29.17
C THR A 97 2.06 -11.53 -29.50
N LEU A 98 2.99 -11.26 -28.63
CA LEU A 98 4.01 -10.24 -28.81
C LEU A 98 5.32 -10.89 -29.25
N ASN A 99 5.99 -10.29 -30.22
CA ASN A 99 7.35 -10.68 -30.60
C ASN A 99 8.34 -9.69 -29.97
N CYS A 100 9.00 -10.12 -28.90
CA CYS A 100 9.85 -9.26 -28.10
C CYS A 100 11.34 -9.58 -28.29
N SER A 101 12.14 -8.53 -28.39
CA SER A 101 13.59 -8.59 -28.51
C SER A 101 14.26 -7.67 -27.49
N LYS A 102 15.53 -7.94 -27.21
CA LYS A 102 16.34 -7.04 -26.40
C LYS A 102 16.53 -5.70 -27.11
N ILE A 103 16.54 -4.63 -26.33
CA ILE A 103 16.79 -3.29 -26.89
C ILE A 103 18.27 -3.19 -27.25
N ALA A 104 18.55 -2.91 -28.53
CA ALA A 104 19.92 -2.75 -29.03
C ALA A 104 20.50 -1.41 -28.53
N ASN A 105 21.81 -1.39 -28.27
CA ASN A 105 22.63 -0.22 -27.93
C ASN A 105 22.32 0.49 -26.60
N VAL A 106 21.72 -0.18 -25.63
CA VAL A 106 21.57 0.38 -24.30
C VAL A 106 22.33 -0.49 -23.28
N THR A 107 23.38 0.05 -22.71
CA THR A 107 24.14 -0.58 -21.63
C THR A 107 23.27 -0.58 -20.38
N GLY A 108 22.96 -1.77 -19.87
CA GLY A 108 22.16 -1.93 -18.64
C GLY A 108 20.66 -2.11 -18.83
N ALA A 109 20.15 -2.20 -20.06
CA ALA A 109 18.73 -2.36 -20.38
C ALA A 109 18.21 -3.79 -20.27
N THR A 110 18.39 -4.43 -19.13
CA THR A 110 17.85 -5.77 -18.89
C THR A 110 16.38 -5.76 -18.47
N GLU A 111 15.80 -4.59 -18.18
CA GLU A 111 14.48 -4.46 -17.61
C GLU A 111 13.35 -4.25 -18.62
N MET A 112 13.65 -3.80 -19.84
CA MET A 112 12.67 -3.54 -20.90
C MET A 112 12.96 -4.33 -22.16
N LYS A 113 11.90 -4.68 -22.87
CA LYS A 113 11.96 -5.29 -24.21
C LYS A 113 11.18 -4.48 -25.22
N ASN A 114 11.67 -4.49 -26.47
CA ASN A 114 10.95 -3.95 -27.60
C ASN A 114 10.06 -5.04 -28.19
N CYS A 115 8.75 -4.85 -28.10
CA CYS A 115 7.77 -5.83 -28.54
C CYS A 115 7.01 -5.33 -29.75
N SER A 116 6.87 -6.17 -30.76
CA SER A 116 6.03 -5.92 -31.92
C SER A 116 4.75 -6.74 -31.87
N PHE A 117 3.67 -6.16 -32.36
CA PHE A 117 2.36 -6.80 -32.40
C PHE A 117 1.51 -6.26 -33.53
N ASN A 118 0.49 -7.00 -33.92
CA ASN A 118 -0.42 -6.62 -34.98
C ASN A 118 -1.70 -6.03 -34.40
N ILE A 119 -2.10 -4.87 -34.89
CA ILE A 119 -3.37 -4.22 -34.57
C ILE A 119 -4.25 -4.17 -35.78
N THR A 120 -5.54 -4.48 -35.63
CA THR A 120 -6.54 -4.30 -36.69
C THR A 120 -7.12 -2.90 -36.61
N LYS A 121 -6.86 -2.09 -37.67
CA LYS A 121 -7.44 -0.74 -37.78
C LYS A 121 -8.85 -0.79 -38.35
N ARG A 122 -9.57 0.35 -38.22
CA ARG A 122 -10.98 0.55 -38.60
C ARG A 122 -11.33 0.07 -40.03
N ASN A 123 -10.36 -0.01 -40.97
CA ASN A 123 -10.55 -0.45 -42.33
C ASN A 123 -10.14 -1.91 -42.57
N ALA A 124 -10.19 -2.74 -41.54
CA ALA A 124 -9.75 -4.14 -41.56
C ALA A 124 -8.28 -4.35 -41.99
N LYS A 125 -7.48 -3.29 -42.03
CA LYS A 125 -6.05 -3.39 -42.28
C LYS A 125 -5.31 -3.73 -41.00
N VAL A 126 -4.59 -4.84 -41.04
CA VAL A 126 -3.67 -5.24 -39.96
C VAL A 126 -2.40 -4.39 -40.13
N GLN A 127 -2.02 -3.72 -39.04
CA GLN A 127 -0.80 -2.93 -39.00
C GLN A 127 0.10 -3.43 -37.88
N LYS A 128 1.39 -3.52 -38.18
CA LYS A 128 2.40 -3.87 -37.19
C LYS A 128 2.81 -2.62 -36.41
N GLU A 129 2.75 -2.73 -35.08
CA GLU A 129 3.15 -1.67 -34.15
C GLU A 129 4.21 -2.18 -33.20
N TYR A 130 4.94 -1.26 -32.59
CA TYR A 130 6.00 -1.53 -31.62
C TYR A 130 5.74 -0.79 -30.31
N ALA A 131 5.99 -1.47 -29.21
CA ALA A 131 5.91 -0.88 -27.88
C ALA A 131 7.02 -1.43 -26.98
N PHE A 132 7.42 -0.64 -25.99
CA PHE A 132 8.34 -1.07 -24.97
C PHE A 132 7.57 -1.53 -23.73
N PHE A 133 7.90 -2.73 -23.24
CA PHE A 133 7.32 -3.28 -22.03
C PHE A 133 8.41 -3.69 -21.05
N TYR A 134 8.15 -3.53 -19.77
CA TYR A 134 9.01 -4.06 -18.72
C TYR A 134 8.92 -5.59 -18.68
N ASN A 135 10.03 -6.25 -18.36
CA ASN A 135 10.09 -7.70 -18.24
C ASN A 135 9.08 -8.28 -17.24
N LEU A 136 8.71 -7.50 -16.23
CA LEU A 136 7.71 -7.89 -15.24
C LEU A 136 6.27 -7.91 -15.78
N ASP A 137 6.02 -7.22 -16.90
CA ASP A 137 4.69 -7.07 -17.49
C ASP A 137 4.40 -8.09 -18.59
N ILE A 138 5.39 -8.86 -19.00
CA ILE A 138 5.29 -9.85 -20.07
C ILE A 138 5.68 -11.24 -19.59
N VAL A 139 5.02 -12.25 -20.14
CA VAL A 139 5.28 -13.66 -19.85
C VAL A 139 5.59 -14.38 -21.14
N GLN A 140 6.67 -15.16 -21.14
CA GLN A 140 7.04 -16.00 -22.28
C GLN A 140 6.00 -17.10 -22.49
N ILE A 141 5.62 -17.33 -23.76
CA ILE A 141 4.72 -18.42 -24.14
C ILE A 141 5.56 -19.68 -24.33
N ASP A 142 5.35 -20.67 -23.48
CA ASP A 142 5.94 -22.01 -23.64
C ASP A 142 5.15 -22.80 -24.70
N GLU A 143 5.51 -22.66 -25.94
CA GLU A 143 5.12 -23.63 -26.95
C GLU A 143 6.13 -24.80 -26.93
N LYS A 144 5.66 -25.98 -26.54
CA LYS A 144 6.47 -27.19 -26.34
C LYS A 144 7.32 -27.64 -27.54
N ASN A 145 7.23 -26.98 -28.69
CA ASN A 145 7.89 -27.37 -29.94
C ASN A 145 8.58 -26.24 -30.68
N LYS A 146 8.74 -25.05 -30.12
CA LYS A 146 9.47 -23.96 -30.79
C LYS A 146 10.64 -23.50 -29.93
N THR A 147 11.81 -23.58 -30.52
CA THR A 147 13.07 -23.00 -30.00
C THR A 147 13.09 -21.48 -30.03
N ASP A 148 11.96 -20.85 -30.30
CA ASP A 148 11.84 -19.41 -30.46
C ASP A 148 11.48 -18.76 -29.15
N ASN A 149 12.50 -18.26 -28.44
CA ASN A 149 12.39 -17.56 -27.15
C ASN A 149 11.88 -16.12 -27.29
N THR A 150 11.17 -15.78 -28.35
CA THR A 150 10.76 -14.40 -28.66
C THR A 150 9.27 -14.14 -28.52
N SER A 151 8.45 -15.17 -28.28
CA SER A 151 7.00 -15.04 -28.16
C SER A 151 6.59 -14.79 -26.70
N TYR A 152 5.90 -13.68 -26.49
CA TYR A 152 5.41 -13.24 -25.18
C TYR A 152 3.95 -12.87 -25.23
N ILE A 153 3.33 -12.80 -24.07
CA ILE A 153 1.99 -12.23 -23.87
C ILE A 153 2.03 -11.28 -22.68
N LEU A 154 1.18 -10.27 -22.69
CA LEU A 154 1.03 -9.40 -21.53
C LEU A 154 0.55 -10.21 -20.32
N LYS A 155 1.14 -9.95 -19.17
CA LYS A 155 0.76 -10.58 -17.92
C LYS A 155 -0.71 -10.31 -17.62
N SER A 156 -1.41 -11.30 -17.10
CA SER A 156 -2.83 -11.23 -16.75
C SER A 156 -3.83 -11.19 -17.90
N CYS A 157 -3.41 -11.19 -19.17
CA CYS A 157 -4.32 -11.24 -20.32
C CYS A 157 -5.21 -12.49 -20.33
N ASN A 158 -4.70 -13.62 -19.84
CA ASN A 158 -5.44 -14.89 -19.82
C ASN A 158 -6.45 -15.00 -18.66
N THR A 159 -6.27 -14.22 -17.63
CA THR A 159 -6.99 -14.38 -16.36
C THR A 159 -7.79 -13.15 -15.96
N SER A 160 -7.51 -12.00 -16.55
CA SER A 160 -8.03 -10.71 -16.09
C SER A 160 -8.39 -9.79 -17.24
N VAL A 161 -9.37 -8.93 -17.00
CA VAL A 161 -9.63 -7.79 -17.89
C VAL A 161 -8.65 -6.67 -17.54
N ILE A 162 -7.88 -6.20 -18.52
CA ILE A 162 -6.91 -5.12 -18.33
C ILE A 162 -7.51 -3.80 -18.82
N THR A 163 -7.51 -2.80 -17.95
CA THR A 163 -7.94 -1.44 -18.27
C THR A 163 -6.77 -0.49 -18.09
N GLN A 164 -6.49 0.35 -19.08
CA GLN A 164 -5.50 1.41 -18.95
C GLN A 164 -6.05 2.52 -18.05
N ALA A 165 -5.29 2.93 -17.05
CA ALA A 165 -5.64 4.11 -16.27
C ALA A 165 -5.64 5.36 -17.17
N CYS A 166 -6.59 6.26 -16.96
CA CYS A 166 -6.68 7.48 -17.76
C CYS A 166 -5.44 8.36 -17.53
N PRO A 167 -4.74 8.78 -18.59
CA PRO A 167 -3.45 9.48 -18.46
C PRO A 167 -3.53 10.83 -17.75
N LYS A 168 -4.72 11.44 -17.71
CA LYS A 168 -4.96 12.75 -17.07
C LYS A 168 -5.24 12.65 -15.57
N VAL A 169 -5.33 11.45 -15.04
CA VAL A 169 -5.73 11.20 -13.64
C VAL A 169 -4.52 10.70 -12.86
N THR A 170 -4.27 11.29 -11.70
CA THR A 170 -3.21 10.88 -10.78
C THR A 170 -3.79 10.10 -9.60
N PHE A 171 -2.97 9.30 -8.94
CA PHE A 171 -3.35 8.45 -7.81
C PHE A 171 -2.80 8.96 -6.47
N GLU A 172 -2.68 10.25 -6.31
CA GLU A 172 -2.20 10.85 -5.07
C GLU A 172 -3.32 10.89 -4.01
N PRO A 173 -3.17 10.21 -2.86
CA PRO A 173 -4.23 10.17 -1.87
C PRO A 173 -4.34 11.49 -1.11
N ILE A 174 -5.59 11.91 -0.87
CA ILE A 174 -5.93 13.06 -0.04
C ILE A 174 -6.53 12.58 1.29
N PRO A 175 -6.40 13.34 2.38
CA PRO A 175 -7.00 12.97 3.65
C PRO A 175 -8.53 12.90 3.56
N ILE A 176 -9.08 11.79 4.07
CA ILE A 176 -10.52 11.54 4.14
C ILE A 176 -10.90 11.35 5.61
N HIS A 177 -11.94 12.06 6.06
CA HIS A 177 -12.51 11.89 7.38
C HIS A 177 -13.77 11.06 7.29
N TYR A 178 -13.95 10.11 8.19
CA TYR A 178 -15.18 9.35 8.32
C TYR A 178 -16.00 9.90 9.47
N CYS A 179 -17.28 10.22 9.20
CA CYS A 179 -18.15 10.89 10.13
C CYS A 179 -19.39 10.07 10.43
N ALA A 180 -19.84 10.15 11.68
CA ALA A 180 -21.07 9.50 12.12
C ALA A 180 -22.30 10.35 11.73
N PRO A 181 -23.39 9.70 11.27
CA PRO A 181 -24.63 10.39 11.00
C PRO A 181 -25.32 10.85 12.30
N ALA A 182 -26.35 11.66 12.17
CA ALA A 182 -27.12 12.14 13.31
C ALA A 182 -27.67 10.98 14.17
N GLY A 183 -27.55 11.10 15.48
CA GLY A 183 -27.96 10.07 16.43
C GLY A 183 -26.86 9.04 16.73
N TYR A 184 -25.70 9.14 16.08
CA TYR A 184 -24.53 8.28 16.28
C TYR A 184 -23.31 9.10 16.65
N ALA A 185 -22.36 8.47 17.31
CA ALA A 185 -21.08 9.08 17.62
C ALA A 185 -19.97 8.06 17.44
N ILE A 186 -18.76 8.55 17.20
CA ILE A 186 -17.56 7.73 17.14
C ILE A 186 -16.83 7.85 18.48
N LEU A 187 -16.49 6.73 19.08
CA LEU A 187 -15.66 6.67 20.26
C LEU A 187 -14.21 6.51 19.85
N LEU A 188 -13.34 7.30 20.45
CA LEU A 188 -11.91 7.32 20.19
C LEU A 188 -11.15 6.92 21.45
N CYS A 189 -10.33 5.87 21.36
CA CYS A 189 -9.41 5.50 22.39
C CYS A 189 -8.16 6.39 22.33
N LYS A 190 -7.87 7.10 23.39
CA LYS A 190 -6.72 8.00 23.51
C LYS A 190 -5.59 7.47 24.38
N ASP A 191 -5.67 6.23 24.83
CA ASP A 191 -4.56 5.61 25.54
C ASP A 191 -3.35 5.51 24.63
N LYS A 192 -2.25 6.15 25.00
CA LYS A 192 -1.05 6.28 24.18
C LYS A 192 -0.34 4.96 23.87
N LYS A 193 -0.54 3.96 24.73
CA LYS A 193 0.04 2.62 24.61
C LYS A 193 -1.00 1.53 24.33
N PHE A 194 -2.16 1.91 23.81
CA PHE A 194 -3.23 0.96 23.55
C PHE A 194 -2.83 -0.06 22.48
N ASN A 195 -2.96 -1.34 22.81
CA ASN A 195 -2.55 -2.44 21.92
C ASN A 195 -3.61 -2.86 20.88
N GLY A 196 -4.72 -2.15 20.79
CA GLY A 196 -5.78 -2.40 19.82
C GLY A 196 -6.94 -3.25 20.30
N LYS A 197 -6.81 -3.94 21.43
CA LYS A 197 -7.84 -4.83 21.99
C LYS A 197 -7.91 -4.72 23.50
N GLY A 198 -9.12 -4.65 24.04
CA GLY A 198 -9.36 -4.59 25.48
C GLY A 198 -9.89 -3.25 25.95
N ARG A 199 -9.70 -2.96 27.22
CA ARG A 199 -10.21 -1.75 27.87
C ARG A 199 -9.35 -0.54 27.60
N CYS A 200 -10.00 0.55 27.19
CA CYS A 200 -9.41 1.87 27.07
C CYS A 200 -9.95 2.78 28.17
N ASN A 201 -9.05 3.40 28.92
CA ASN A 201 -9.41 4.25 30.06
C ASN A 201 -9.52 5.74 29.70
N ASN A 202 -8.99 6.15 28.58
CA ASN A 202 -9.07 7.52 28.09
C ASN A 202 -9.85 7.53 26.79
N VAL A 203 -11.15 7.78 26.89
CA VAL A 203 -12.09 7.72 25.79
C VAL A 203 -12.62 9.11 25.48
N SER A 204 -12.66 9.46 24.23
CA SER A 204 -13.31 10.67 23.70
C SER A 204 -14.40 10.32 22.73
N SER A 205 -15.37 11.21 22.58
CA SER A 205 -16.37 11.13 21.54
C SER A 205 -16.11 12.19 20.48
N VAL A 206 -16.11 11.77 19.24
CA VAL A 206 -15.94 12.64 18.08
C VAL A 206 -17.06 12.38 17.09
N GLN A 207 -17.38 13.38 16.27
CA GLN A 207 -18.29 13.18 15.14
C GLN A 207 -17.57 12.61 13.94
N CYS A 208 -16.32 13.02 13.72
CA CYS A 208 -15.50 12.58 12.60
C CYS A 208 -14.13 12.09 13.07
N THR A 209 -13.56 11.16 12.33
CA THR A 209 -12.17 10.74 12.51
C THR A 209 -11.20 11.87 12.10
N HIS A 210 -9.92 11.72 12.44
CA HIS A 210 -8.87 12.53 11.83
C HIS A 210 -8.79 12.25 10.31
N GLY A 211 -8.07 13.09 9.57
CA GLY A 211 -7.83 12.88 8.14
C GLY A 211 -6.94 11.66 7.90
N ILE A 212 -7.47 10.68 7.22
CA ILE A 212 -6.77 9.43 6.90
C ILE A 212 -6.44 9.44 5.41
N ARG A 213 -5.16 9.34 5.08
CA ARG A 213 -4.72 9.18 3.69
C ARG A 213 -4.84 7.72 3.28
N PRO A 214 -5.64 7.38 2.26
CA PRO A 214 -5.83 6.01 1.80
C PRO A 214 -4.65 5.53 0.95
N VAL A 215 -3.47 5.45 1.53
CA VAL A 215 -2.26 5.02 0.85
C VAL A 215 -2.29 3.51 0.64
N VAL A 216 -2.18 3.09 -0.62
CA VAL A 216 -2.10 1.67 -1.00
C VAL A 216 -0.61 1.28 -1.07
N SER A 217 -0.17 0.49 -0.13
CA SER A 217 1.21 0.03 -0.03
C SER A 217 1.29 -1.35 0.61
N THR A 218 2.42 -2.03 0.45
CA THR A 218 2.70 -3.30 1.09
C THR A 218 3.96 -3.20 1.93
N GLN A 219 4.08 -4.01 2.96
CA GLN A 219 5.20 -4.11 3.88
C GLN A 219 5.41 -2.87 4.78
N LEU A 220 5.57 -1.70 4.19
CA LEU A 220 5.77 -0.44 4.89
C LEU A 220 4.50 0.40 4.82
N LEU A 221 4.07 0.95 5.94
CA LEU A 221 2.95 1.87 6.00
C LEU A 221 3.47 3.30 5.85
N LEU A 222 2.96 4.01 4.86
CA LEU A 222 3.44 5.33 4.47
C LEU A 222 2.45 6.43 4.88
N ASN A 223 2.99 7.55 5.33
CA ASN A 223 2.25 8.79 5.59
C ASN A 223 1.06 8.63 6.55
N GLY A 224 1.15 7.68 7.47
CA GLY A 224 0.16 7.44 8.50
C GLY A 224 0.44 8.21 9.79
N SER A 225 -0.26 7.84 10.84
CA SER A 225 -0.10 8.42 12.18
C SER A 225 1.04 7.75 12.94
N LEU A 226 1.75 8.55 13.75
CA LEU A 226 2.82 8.12 14.63
C LEU A 226 2.29 7.87 16.04
N ALA A 227 2.95 6.96 16.76
CA ALA A 227 2.72 6.78 18.18
C ALA A 227 3.32 7.94 18.99
N GLU A 228 2.64 8.34 20.08
CA GLU A 228 3.04 9.52 20.85
C GLU A 228 4.22 9.27 21.80
N GLU A 229 4.24 8.14 22.48
CA GLU A 229 5.23 7.88 23.53
C GLU A 229 6.29 6.86 23.15
N GLU A 230 5.89 5.76 22.53
CA GLU A 230 6.77 4.65 22.16
C GLU A 230 6.18 3.85 20.99
N VAL A 231 7.02 3.05 20.35
CA VAL A 231 6.56 2.11 19.33
C VAL A 231 5.50 1.17 19.90
N VAL A 232 4.39 1.00 19.18
CA VAL A 232 3.29 0.13 19.57
C VAL A 232 3.18 -1.02 18.60
N ILE A 233 3.05 -2.22 19.11
CA ILE A 233 2.87 -3.45 18.36
C ILE A 233 1.48 -3.99 18.61
N ARG A 234 0.75 -4.25 17.52
CA ARG A 234 -0.63 -4.73 17.56
C ARG A 234 -0.78 -6.00 16.76
N SER A 235 -1.46 -6.98 17.34
CA SER A 235 -1.87 -8.20 16.65
C SER A 235 -3.18 -8.70 17.24
N GLU A 236 -4.03 -9.32 16.45
CA GLU A 236 -5.25 -9.95 16.92
C GLU A 236 -4.96 -11.04 17.95
N ASN A 237 -3.92 -11.82 17.67
CA ASN A 237 -3.38 -12.81 18.60
C ASN A 237 -1.86 -12.97 18.33
N ILE A 238 -1.06 -12.44 19.24
CA ILE A 238 0.40 -12.45 19.08
C ILE A 238 1.00 -13.87 19.10
N THR A 239 0.32 -14.80 19.72
CA THR A 239 0.75 -16.21 19.78
C THR A 239 0.43 -16.98 18.50
N ASP A 240 -0.48 -16.47 17.70
CA ASP A 240 -0.84 -17.04 16.40
C ASP A 240 0.03 -16.42 15.30
N ASN A 241 0.89 -17.24 14.72
CA ASN A 241 1.80 -16.81 13.64
C ASN A 241 1.09 -16.49 12.31
N ALA A 242 -0.16 -16.92 12.15
CA ALA A 242 -0.97 -16.59 10.98
C ALA A 242 -1.52 -15.15 11.00
N LYS A 243 -1.50 -14.49 12.16
CA LYS A 243 -2.02 -13.14 12.32
C LYS A 243 -0.94 -12.10 12.04
N THR A 244 -1.30 -11.12 11.21
CA THR A 244 -0.41 -10.01 10.88
C THR A 244 -0.14 -9.13 12.09
N ILE A 245 1.09 -8.74 12.25
CA ILE A 245 1.54 -7.80 13.27
C ILE A 245 1.63 -6.43 12.65
N ILE A 246 0.89 -5.48 13.22
CA ILE A 246 0.94 -4.07 12.82
C ILE A 246 1.83 -3.32 13.79
N VAL A 247 2.89 -2.71 13.28
CA VAL A 247 3.82 -1.90 14.06
C VAL A 247 3.56 -0.44 13.76
N GLN A 248 3.32 0.35 14.80
CA GLN A 248 3.24 1.81 14.71
C GLN A 248 4.50 2.43 15.28
N LEU A 249 5.19 3.22 14.47
CA LEU A 249 6.44 3.87 14.87
C LEU A 249 6.18 5.14 15.69
N LYS A 250 7.11 5.46 16.55
CA LYS A 250 7.14 6.73 17.28
C LYS A 250 7.67 7.87 16.41
N GLU A 251 8.71 7.60 15.66
CA GLU A 251 9.35 8.55 14.76
C GLU A 251 9.30 8.04 13.33
N ALA A 252 8.96 8.92 12.40
CA ALA A 252 8.92 8.57 10.99
C ALA A 252 10.33 8.39 10.45
N VAL A 253 10.49 7.38 9.61
CA VAL A 253 11.69 7.19 8.80
C VAL A 253 11.42 7.69 7.40
N LYS A 254 12.21 8.65 6.94
CA LYS A 254 12.04 9.24 5.62
C LYS A 254 12.54 8.29 4.54
N ILE A 255 11.72 8.09 3.52
CA ILE A 255 12.07 7.32 2.34
C ILE A 255 11.95 8.20 1.10
N ASN A 256 13.05 8.32 0.34
CA ASN A 256 13.12 9.10 -0.88
C ASN A 256 13.30 8.16 -2.06
N CYS A 257 12.35 8.18 -2.98
CA CYS A 257 12.35 7.30 -4.15
C CYS A 257 12.50 8.12 -5.43
N THR A 258 13.27 7.59 -6.35
CA THR A 258 13.61 8.26 -7.60
C THR A 258 13.60 7.27 -8.76
N ARG A 259 13.02 7.71 -9.87
CA ARG A 259 13.29 7.15 -11.19
C ARG A 259 14.10 8.20 -11.97
N PRO A 260 15.41 8.02 -12.11
CA PRO A 260 16.29 9.07 -12.63
C PRO A 260 16.18 9.28 -14.15
N ASN A 261 15.54 8.39 -14.87
CA ASN A 261 15.44 8.47 -16.31
C ASN A 261 14.40 9.47 -16.77
N ASN A 262 14.77 10.23 -17.78
CA ASN A 262 13.85 11.06 -18.53
C ASN A 262 13.06 10.20 -19.52
N ASN A 263 11.85 9.78 -19.13
CA ASN A 263 11.00 8.94 -19.94
C ASN A 263 10.07 9.80 -20.78
N THR A 264 9.84 9.41 -22.04
CA THR A 264 8.86 10.04 -22.92
C THR A 264 7.70 9.08 -23.16
N ARG A 265 6.53 9.64 -23.37
CA ARG A 265 5.30 8.89 -23.60
C ARG A 265 4.88 8.98 -25.06
N ARG A 266 4.50 7.85 -25.63
CA ARG A 266 3.96 7.75 -26.98
C ARG A 266 2.58 7.12 -26.96
N GLY A 267 1.63 7.70 -27.70
CA GLY A 267 0.32 7.12 -27.89
C GLY A 267 0.27 6.23 -29.15
N ILE A 268 -0.23 5.01 -28.99
CA ILE A 268 -0.46 4.07 -30.11
C ILE A 268 -1.96 3.94 -30.29
N PRO A 269 -2.54 4.33 -31.46
CA PRO A 269 -3.96 4.15 -31.70
C PRO A 269 -4.34 2.66 -31.73
N ILE A 270 -5.28 2.25 -30.89
CA ILE A 270 -5.80 0.87 -30.81
C ILE A 270 -7.28 0.77 -31.21
N GLY A 271 -7.92 1.90 -31.48
CA GLY A 271 -9.33 1.98 -31.87
C GLY A 271 -9.79 3.43 -32.03
N PRO A 272 -11.05 3.68 -32.41
CA PRO A 272 -11.59 5.04 -32.58
C PRO A 272 -11.55 5.80 -31.24
N GLY A 273 -10.77 6.87 -31.15
CA GLY A 273 -10.60 7.69 -29.97
C GLY A 273 -9.88 6.98 -28.82
N LYS A 274 -9.25 5.82 -29.07
CA LYS A 274 -8.57 5.00 -28.08
C LYS A 274 -7.10 4.89 -28.42
N ALA A 275 -6.24 5.16 -27.45
CA ALA A 275 -4.80 5.04 -27.58
C ALA A 275 -4.20 4.27 -26.40
N LEU A 276 -3.24 3.40 -26.69
CA LEU A 276 -2.34 2.83 -25.70
C LEU A 276 -1.18 3.79 -25.50
N TYR A 277 -0.92 4.16 -24.27
CA TYR A 277 0.26 4.95 -23.94
C TYR A 277 1.40 4.04 -23.48
N THR A 278 2.54 4.19 -24.12
CA THR A 278 3.75 3.41 -23.84
C THR A 278 4.95 4.33 -23.69
N GLY A 279 5.95 3.89 -22.92
CA GLY A 279 7.18 4.64 -22.73
C GLY A 279 8.13 4.50 -23.92
N ARG A 280 8.95 5.50 -24.13
CA ARG A 280 10.10 5.47 -25.01
C ARG A 280 11.35 5.69 -24.18
N VAL A 281 12.31 4.80 -24.30
CA VAL A 281 13.58 4.91 -23.59
C VAL A 281 14.49 5.88 -24.34
N ILE A 282 14.99 6.90 -23.64
CA ILE A 282 15.99 7.85 -24.15
C ILE A 282 17.22 7.78 -23.24
N GLY A 283 18.37 7.35 -23.78
CA GLY A 283 19.67 7.37 -23.11
C GLY A 283 19.91 6.21 -22.12
N ASN A 284 20.83 6.41 -21.18
CA ASN A 284 21.18 5.42 -20.17
C ASN A 284 20.02 5.19 -19.19
N ILE A 285 19.55 3.94 -19.12
CA ILE A 285 18.54 3.54 -18.14
C ILE A 285 19.24 3.34 -16.78
N ARG A 286 19.01 4.24 -15.84
CA ARG A 286 19.35 4.03 -14.45
C ARG A 286 18.17 3.38 -13.74
N GLN A 287 18.47 2.42 -12.88
CA GLN A 287 17.46 1.72 -12.12
C GLN A 287 16.78 2.67 -11.12
N ALA A 288 15.46 2.55 -10.98
CA ALA A 288 14.72 3.21 -9.91
C ALA A 288 15.19 2.71 -8.56
N HIS A 289 15.21 3.58 -7.58
CA HIS A 289 15.70 3.25 -6.25
C HIS A 289 15.02 4.08 -5.17
N CYS A 290 15.07 3.59 -3.95
CA CYS A 290 14.67 4.31 -2.75
C CYS A 290 15.84 4.40 -1.78
N ASN A 291 16.00 5.57 -1.16
CA ASN A 291 17.05 5.85 -0.19
C ASN A 291 16.45 6.02 1.20
N ILE A 292 17.05 5.34 2.16
CA ILE A 292 16.69 5.41 3.58
C ILE A 292 17.98 5.62 4.38
N SER A 293 17.93 6.49 5.39
CA SER A 293 19.05 6.67 6.31
C SER A 293 19.28 5.38 7.12
N ARG A 294 20.48 4.82 7.02
CA ARG A 294 20.86 3.59 7.74
C ARG A 294 20.78 3.77 9.25
N ALA A 295 21.22 4.90 9.75
CA ALA A 295 21.19 5.21 11.17
C ALA A 295 19.76 5.29 11.72
N GLU A 296 18.87 5.96 11.01
CA GLU A 296 17.45 6.06 11.39
C GLU A 296 16.76 4.71 11.35
N TRP A 297 17.03 3.92 10.32
CA TRP A 297 16.44 2.59 10.19
C TRP A 297 16.91 1.63 11.29
N ASN A 298 18.18 1.61 11.59
CA ASN A 298 18.73 0.79 12.66
C ASN A 298 18.17 1.18 14.04
N ASN A 299 18.03 2.48 14.29
CA ASN A 299 17.41 2.98 15.51
C ASN A 299 15.93 2.54 15.61
N THR A 300 15.23 2.58 14.51
CA THR A 300 13.83 2.12 14.43
C THR A 300 13.71 0.62 14.70
N LEU A 301 14.56 -0.19 14.10
CA LEU A 301 14.60 -1.65 14.35
C LEU A 301 14.92 -1.96 15.81
N GLU A 302 15.82 -1.22 16.41
CA GLU A 302 16.14 -1.34 17.84
C GLU A 302 14.91 -1.12 18.72
N GLN A 303 14.15 -0.08 18.47
CA GLN A 303 12.92 0.21 19.20
C GLN A 303 11.85 -0.88 19.00
N ILE A 304 11.73 -1.41 17.79
CA ILE A 304 10.82 -2.52 17.48
C ILE A 304 11.22 -3.78 18.22
N VAL A 305 12.51 -4.10 18.25
CA VAL A 305 13.05 -5.26 18.96
C VAL A 305 12.78 -5.18 20.46
N GLU A 306 12.97 -4.02 21.07
CA GLU A 306 12.63 -3.81 22.49
C GLU A 306 11.17 -4.13 22.79
N LYS A 307 10.26 -3.73 21.92
CA LYS A 307 8.84 -4.04 22.06
C LYS A 307 8.49 -5.50 21.77
N LEU A 308 9.14 -6.11 20.81
CA LEU A 308 8.95 -7.53 20.54
C LEU A 308 9.44 -8.42 21.69
N ARG A 309 10.48 -8.01 22.38
CA ARG A 309 10.99 -8.74 23.56
C ARG A 309 10.03 -8.76 24.72
N VAL A 310 9.15 -7.80 24.85
CA VAL A 310 8.09 -7.82 25.85
C VAL A 310 7.12 -8.98 25.60
N GLN A 311 6.83 -9.26 24.33
CA GLN A 311 5.94 -10.36 23.93
C GLN A 311 6.67 -11.71 23.82
N PHE A 312 7.94 -11.68 23.46
CA PHE A 312 8.79 -12.85 23.27
C PHE A 312 10.06 -12.73 24.14
N PRO A 313 9.90 -12.91 25.46
CA PRO A 313 11.03 -12.77 26.38
C PRO A 313 12.07 -13.89 26.18
N ASN A 314 13.33 -13.55 26.36
CA ASN A 314 14.48 -14.47 26.28
C ASN A 314 14.64 -15.14 24.92
N LYS A 315 14.26 -14.45 23.83
CA LYS A 315 14.43 -14.95 22.47
C LYS A 315 15.25 -14.01 21.62
N THR A 316 16.03 -14.57 20.73
CA THR A 316 16.73 -13.83 19.68
C THR A 316 15.72 -13.40 18.63
N ILE A 317 15.67 -12.11 18.33
CA ILE A 317 14.79 -11.56 17.32
C ILE A 317 15.57 -11.48 15.99
N ILE A 318 15.04 -12.11 14.96
CA ILE A 318 15.63 -12.14 13.63
C ILE A 318 14.66 -11.48 12.65
N PHE A 319 15.16 -10.51 11.91
CA PHE A 319 14.46 -9.97 10.75
C PHE A 319 15.02 -10.60 9.49
N ASN A 320 14.16 -11.13 8.66
CA ASN A 320 14.53 -11.75 7.40
C ASN A 320 13.61 -11.27 6.28
N ALA A 321 14.07 -11.36 5.04
CA ALA A 321 13.29 -10.99 3.87
C ALA A 321 12.04 -11.85 3.71
N SER A 322 11.07 -11.36 2.94
CA SER A 322 9.86 -12.13 2.62
C SER A 322 10.19 -13.49 2.02
N SER A 323 9.44 -14.51 2.42
CA SER A 323 9.74 -15.92 2.09
C SER A 323 9.38 -16.32 0.66
N GLY A 324 8.72 -15.47 -0.11
CA GLY A 324 8.30 -15.74 -1.48
C GLY A 324 6.83 -15.42 -1.72
N GLY A 325 6.41 -15.47 -2.97
CA GLY A 325 5.08 -15.15 -3.45
C GLY A 325 5.10 -14.17 -4.62
N ASP A 326 3.97 -13.57 -4.90
CA ASP A 326 3.85 -12.55 -5.95
C ASP A 326 4.65 -11.29 -5.60
N PRO A 327 5.18 -10.57 -6.60
CA PRO A 327 5.93 -9.31 -6.36
C PRO A 327 5.16 -8.30 -5.50
N GLU A 328 3.85 -8.30 -5.56
CA GLU A 328 2.97 -7.44 -4.77
C GLU A 328 3.08 -7.67 -3.26
N ILE A 329 3.52 -8.85 -2.84
CA ILE A 329 3.66 -9.24 -1.43
C ILE A 329 5.12 -9.29 -1.01
N VAL A 330 5.98 -9.80 -1.88
CA VAL A 330 7.42 -10.02 -1.60
C VAL A 330 8.21 -8.73 -1.57
N MET A 331 7.72 -7.70 -2.27
CA MET A 331 8.35 -6.40 -2.38
C MET A 331 7.49 -5.33 -1.73
N HIS A 332 8.14 -4.25 -1.34
CA HIS A 332 7.43 -3.02 -0.98
C HIS A 332 6.87 -2.37 -2.24
N SER A 333 5.57 -2.47 -2.41
CA SER A 333 4.86 -1.87 -3.54
C SER A 333 4.14 -0.59 -3.09
N PHE A 334 4.20 0.45 -3.91
CA PHE A 334 3.56 1.73 -3.65
C PHE A 334 3.45 2.54 -4.94
N ASN A 335 2.64 3.59 -4.90
CA ASN A 335 2.52 4.55 -5.99
C ASN A 335 3.43 5.76 -5.70
N CYS A 336 4.23 6.13 -6.67
CA CYS A 336 5.10 7.30 -6.61
C CYS A 336 4.95 8.12 -7.88
N GLY A 337 4.37 9.30 -7.76
CA GLY A 337 4.17 10.21 -8.89
C GLY A 337 3.32 9.67 -10.04
N GLY A 338 2.48 8.67 -9.79
CA GLY A 338 1.64 8.00 -10.77
C GLY A 338 2.21 6.69 -11.31
N GLU A 339 3.44 6.34 -10.97
CA GLU A 339 4.05 5.05 -11.31
C GLU A 339 4.10 4.11 -10.11
N PHE A 340 3.94 2.82 -10.37
CA PHE A 340 3.91 1.79 -9.33
C PHE A 340 5.29 1.17 -9.16
N PHE A 341 5.88 1.43 -8.02
CA PHE A 341 7.21 0.95 -7.64
C PHE A 341 7.11 -0.35 -6.86
N TYR A 342 8.04 -1.25 -7.15
CA TYR A 342 8.24 -2.51 -6.44
C TYR A 342 9.68 -2.57 -5.99
N CYS A 343 9.90 -2.34 -4.71
CA CYS A 343 11.24 -2.21 -4.13
C CYS A 343 11.62 -3.44 -3.34
N ASN A 344 12.82 -3.93 -3.57
CA ASN A 344 13.39 -5.02 -2.80
C ASN A 344 13.83 -4.52 -1.43
N THR A 345 13.21 -5.03 -0.39
CA THR A 345 13.46 -4.64 1.00
C THR A 345 14.38 -5.58 1.76
N SER A 346 15.08 -6.47 1.09
CA SER A 346 15.98 -7.45 1.73
C SER A 346 17.05 -6.80 2.60
N GLN A 347 17.53 -5.62 2.24
CA GLN A 347 18.52 -4.88 3.02
C GLN A 347 17.97 -4.27 4.30
N LEU A 348 16.66 -4.04 4.37
CA LEU A 348 15.99 -3.52 5.55
C LEU A 348 15.75 -4.61 6.59
N PHE A 349 15.44 -5.81 6.14
CA PHE A 349 15.06 -6.96 6.96
C PHE A 349 16.13 -8.05 6.88
N ASN A 350 17.31 -7.74 7.33
CA ASN A 350 18.44 -8.66 7.37
C ASN A 350 19.30 -8.36 8.60
N SER A 351 18.79 -8.75 9.78
CA SER A 351 19.49 -8.52 11.04
C SER A 351 19.11 -9.55 12.09
N THR A 352 20.03 -9.79 13.01
CA THR A 352 19.85 -10.67 14.16
C THR A 352 20.11 -9.88 15.44
N TRP A 353 19.18 -9.95 16.38
CA TRP A 353 19.21 -9.21 17.65
C TRP A 353 19.23 -10.20 18.80
N PRO A 354 20.42 -10.55 19.35
CA PRO A 354 20.55 -11.49 20.45
C PRO A 354 19.97 -10.95 21.75
N ASP A 355 19.46 -11.84 22.60
CA ASP A 355 18.77 -11.49 23.86
C ASP A 355 19.65 -10.69 24.84
N ASN A 356 20.93 -11.00 24.92
CA ASN A 356 21.88 -10.38 25.86
C ASN A 356 22.78 -9.31 25.23
N SER A 357 22.42 -8.79 24.10
CA SER A 357 23.19 -7.69 23.54
C SER A 357 22.88 -6.40 24.26
N THR A 358 23.72 -6.04 25.22
CA THR A 358 24.04 -4.63 25.36
C THR A 358 24.51 -4.22 23.97
N LEU A 359 23.67 -3.42 23.33
CA LEU A 359 23.86 -2.97 21.96
C LEU A 359 25.16 -2.18 21.83
N ASN A 360 26.24 -2.88 21.75
CA ASN A 360 27.44 -2.40 21.14
C ASN A 360 27.29 -2.43 19.62
N THR A 361 26.29 -1.72 19.13
CA THR A 361 26.33 -1.25 17.75
C THR A 361 27.39 -0.16 17.69
N THR A 362 28.60 -0.56 17.89
CA THR A 362 29.80 0.26 17.70
C THR A 362 30.08 0.53 16.22
N GLY A 363 29.23 0.05 15.35
CA GLY A 363 29.15 0.49 13.99
C GLY A 363 28.17 1.65 13.88
N LYS A 364 28.64 2.87 14.11
CA LYS A 364 27.99 4.03 13.51
C LYS A 364 28.06 3.84 12.00
N THR A 365 27.14 3.09 11.46
CA THR A 365 26.96 2.93 10.04
C THR A 365 26.29 4.20 9.53
N ASN A 366 27.07 5.25 9.43
CA ASN A 366 26.68 6.42 8.66
C ASN A 366 26.56 5.96 7.22
N GLY A 367 25.49 6.26 6.59
CA GLY A 367 25.27 5.89 5.20
C GLY A 367 23.80 5.83 4.84
N THR A 368 23.59 5.54 3.60
CA THR A 368 22.26 5.43 3.01
C THR A 368 22.03 3.99 2.56
N ILE A 369 20.90 3.42 2.94
CA ILE A 369 20.43 2.16 2.38
C ILE A 369 19.75 2.49 1.06
N MET A 370 20.26 1.91 -0.03
CA MET A 370 19.65 2.04 -1.34
C MET A 370 18.88 0.76 -1.68
N LEU A 371 17.58 0.88 -1.78
CA LEU A 371 16.71 -0.23 -2.19
C LEU A 371 16.54 -0.22 -3.70
N PRO A 372 16.90 -1.29 -4.40
CA PRO A 372 16.64 -1.40 -5.84
C PRO A 372 15.14 -1.57 -6.08
N CYS A 373 14.61 -0.78 -6.99
CA CYS A 373 13.19 -0.79 -7.33
C CYS A 373 12.99 -1.10 -8.81
N LYS A 374 11.88 -1.76 -9.09
CA LYS A 374 11.39 -2.00 -10.43
C LYS A 374 10.06 -1.29 -10.59
N ILE A 375 9.79 -0.83 -11.81
CA ILE A 375 8.51 -0.22 -12.16
C ILE A 375 7.68 -1.23 -12.93
N LYS A 376 6.45 -1.41 -12.50
CA LYS A 376 5.51 -2.33 -13.14
C LYS A 376 4.34 -1.52 -13.70
N GLN A 377 3.94 -1.83 -14.92
CA GLN A 377 2.83 -1.14 -15.58
C GLN A 377 1.52 -1.94 -15.49
N ILE A 378 1.58 -3.27 -15.54
CA ILE A 378 0.42 -4.13 -15.35
C ILE A 378 0.32 -4.55 -13.89
N ILE A 379 -0.70 -4.07 -13.23
CA ILE A 379 -0.89 -4.22 -11.80
C ILE A 379 -2.16 -5.02 -11.55
N ASN A 380 -2.03 -6.13 -10.82
CA ASN A 380 -3.18 -6.85 -10.32
C ASN A 380 -3.86 -6.01 -9.24
N MET A 381 -5.14 -5.78 -9.42
CA MET A 381 -5.87 -4.97 -8.46
C MET A 381 -6.04 -5.76 -7.16
N TRP A 382 -5.65 -5.14 -6.06
CA TRP A 382 -5.75 -5.70 -4.71
C TRP A 382 -7.19 -5.96 -4.27
N GLN A 383 -8.15 -5.39 -4.96
CA GLN A 383 -9.57 -5.41 -4.64
C GLN A 383 -10.25 -6.72 -5.05
N GLU A 384 -9.90 -7.24 -6.21
CA GLU A 384 -10.63 -8.33 -6.84
C GLU A 384 -9.75 -9.15 -7.77
N VAL A 385 -9.87 -10.46 -7.66
CA VAL A 385 -9.24 -11.39 -8.59
C VAL A 385 -9.94 -11.28 -9.95
N GLY A 386 -9.17 -11.16 -11.02
CA GLY A 386 -9.70 -11.06 -12.39
C GLY A 386 -9.76 -9.64 -12.95
N LYS A 387 -9.29 -8.64 -12.21
CA LYS A 387 -9.10 -7.27 -12.69
C LYS A 387 -7.64 -6.88 -12.62
N ALA A 388 -7.16 -6.25 -13.67
CA ALA A 388 -5.81 -5.67 -13.73
C ALA A 388 -5.88 -4.28 -14.34
N MET A 389 -4.94 -3.45 -13.93
CA MET A 389 -4.79 -2.08 -14.43
C MET A 389 -3.46 -1.94 -15.16
N TYR A 390 -3.48 -1.28 -16.31
CA TYR A 390 -2.27 -0.81 -16.97
C TYR A 390 -2.05 0.65 -16.59
N ALA A 391 -0.95 0.93 -15.90
CA ALA A 391 -0.55 2.28 -15.56
C ALA A 391 0.29 2.84 -16.70
N PRO A 392 -0.19 3.87 -17.45
CA PRO A 392 0.59 4.47 -18.52
C PRO A 392 1.85 5.12 -17.96
N PRO A 393 2.96 5.12 -18.72
CA PRO A 393 4.20 5.69 -18.25
C PRO A 393 4.07 7.21 -18.04
N ILE A 394 4.76 7.71 -17.02
CA ILE A 394 4.84 9.14 -16.71
C ILE A 394 6.09 9.73 -17.34
N GLU A 395 5.96 10.89 -17.96
CA GLU A 395 7.07 11.60 -18.58
C GLU A 395 7.99 12.25 -17.54
N GLY A 396 9.26 12.36 -17.91
CA GLY A 396 10.27 13.03 -17.09
C GLY A 396 10.84 12.18 -15.96
N GLN A 397 11.56 12.82 -15.07
CA GLN A 397 12.05 12.21 -13.83
C GLN A 397 10.94 12.17 -12.79
N ILE A 398 10.91 11.12 -12.01
CA ILE A 398 9.99 10.99 -10.89
C ILE A 398 10.77 10.98 -9.59
N ARG A 399 10.34 11.81 -8.67
CA ARG A 399 10.85 11.85 -7.29
C ARG A 399 9.68 11.94 -6.34
N CYS A 400 9.69 11.13 -5.31
CA CYS A 400 8.74 11.23 -4.22
C CYS A 400 9.44 11.03 -2.88
N SER A 401 8.91 11.70 -1.87
CA SER A 401 9.36 11.58 -0.50
C SER A 401 8.17 11.19 0.36
N SER A 402 8.32 10.13 1.13
CA SER A 402 7.30 9.62 2.02
C SER A 402 7.88 9.36 3.41
N ASN A 403 7.02 9.29 4.40
CA ASN A 403 7.39 8.93 5.76
C ASN A 403 6.93 7.52 6.06
N ILE A 404 7.85 6.65 6.42
CA ILE A 404 7.51 5.33 6.96
C ILE A 404 7.01 5.52 8.38
N THR A 405 5.76 5.23 8.62
CA THR A 405 5.11 5.42 9.93
C THR A 405 4.71 4.11 10.59
N GLY A 406 4.81 3.02 9.87
CA GLY A 406 4.49 1.70 10.38
C GLY A 406 5.00 0.59 9.50
N LEU A 407 4.84 -0.62 9.98
CA LEU A 407 5.28 -1.85 9.35
C LEU A 407 4.20 -2.93 9.49
N LEU A 408 4.10 -3.78 8.48
CA LEU A 408 3.33 -5.01 8.56
C LEU A 408 4.32 -6.18 8.63
N LEU A 409 4.26 -6.93 9.69
CA LEU A 409 5.14 -8.06 9.93
C LEU A 409 4.36 -9.37 10.06
N THR A 410 4.99 -10.45 9.66
CA THR A 410 4.54 -11.82 9.92
C THR A 410 5.63 -12.58 10.65
N ARG A 411 5.22 -13.46 11.56
CA ARG A 411 6.15 -14.30 12.32
C ARG A 411 6.17 -15.70 11.71
N ASP A 412 7.37 -16.26 11.56
CA ASP A 412 7.50 -17.64 11.11
C ASP A 412 6.98 -18.60 12.18
N GLY A 413 6.13 -19.52 11.76
CA GLY A 413 5.68 -20.63 12.56
C GLY A 413 6.52 -21.87 12.33
N GLY A 414 6.42 -22.83 13.22
CA GLY A 414 7.05 -24.14 13.13
C GLY A 414 7.32 -24.77 14.49
N ARG A 415 7.20 -26.08 14.56
CA ARG A 415 7.54 -26.87 15.74
C ARG A 415 8.95 -27.46 15.61
N ASP A 416 9.92 -26.68 15.18
CA ASP A 416 11.29 -27.13 15.21
C ASP A 416 11.82 -26.98 16.62
N GLU A 417 12.16 -28.09 17.25
CA GLU A 417 12.81 -28.14 18.55
C GLU A 417 14.13 -27.35 18.57
N ASP A 418 14.72 -27.13 17.41
CA ASP A 418 15.95 -26.35 17.21
C ASP A 418 15.75 -24.83 17.23
N ARG A 419 14.51 -24.33 17.25
CA ARG A 419 14.18 -22.89 17.21
C ARG A 419 13.61 -22.34 18.51
N ASN A 420 13.75 -23.03 19.60
CA ASN A 420 13.19 -22.60 20.90
C ASN A 420 13.73 -21.25 21.40
N ASP A 421 14.86 -20.77 20.84
CA ASP A 421 15.55 -19.57 21.31
C ASP A 421 15.46 -18.39 20.34
N SER A 422 14.76 -18.51 19.22
CA SER A 422 14.67 -17.44 18.22
C SER A 422 13.29 -17.30 17.60
N GLU A 423 12.94 -16.07 17.26
CA GLU A 423 11.74 -15.74 16.49
C GLU A 423 12.14 -14.97 15.22
N ILE A 424 11.58 -15.38 14.09
CA ILE A 424 11.84 -14.77 12.80
C ILE A 424 10.64 -13.93 12.38
N PHE A 425 10.88 -12.66 12.07
CA PHE A 425 9.89 -11.73 11.58
C PHE A 425 10.20 -11.35 10.14
N ARG A 426 9.19 -11.41 9.29
CA ARG A 426 9.29 -11.08 7.88
C ARG A 426 8.30 -9.97 7.51
N PRO A 427 8.64 -9.09 6.56
CA PRO A 427 7.66 -8.12 6.07
C PRO A 427 6.50 -8.84 5.40
N GLY A 428 5.32 -8.34 5.63
CA GLY A 428 4.08 -8.87 5.09
C GLY A 428 3.22 -7.80 4.44
N GLY A 429 2.02 -8.14 4.09
CA GLY A 429 1.06 -7.23 3.47
C GLY A 429 0.19 -7.95 2.46
N GLY A 430 -0.49 -7.19 1.61
CA GLY A 430 -1.38 -7.70 0.57
C GLY A 430 -2.85 -7.57 0.92
N ASN A 431 -3.23 -7.64 2.19
CA ASN A 431 -4.58 -7.32 2.62
C ASN A 431 -4.66 -5.83 3.00
N MET A 432 -5.27 -5.02 2.13
CA MET A 432 -5.36 -3.57 2.35
C MET A 432 -6.22 -3.19 3.56
N ARG A 433 -7.05 -4.09 4.07
CA ARG A 433 -7.79 -3.86 5.31
C ARG A 433 -6.87 -3.62 6.50
N ASP A 434 -5.70 -4.26 6.53
CA ASP A 434 -4.71 -4.02 7.58
C ASP A 434 -4.11 -2.62 7.49
N ASN A 435 -3.94 -2.09 6.28
CA ASN A 435 -3.54 -0.69 6.09
C ASN A 435 -4.59 0.27 6.67
N TRP A 436 -5.87 -0.02 6.47
CA TRP A 436 -6.96 0.81 7.01
C TRP A 436 -7.09 0.65 8.53
N ARG A 437 -6.86 -0.55 9.06
CA ARG A 437 -6.85 -0.80 10.51
C ARG A 437 -5.77 -0.02 11.22
N SER A 438 -4.63 0.18 10.60
CA SER A 438 -3.53 0.93 11.19
C SER A 438 -3.90 2.36 11.56
N GLU A 439 -4.92 2.93 10.93
CA GLU A 439 -5.40 4.30 11.15
C GLU A 439 -6.76 4.37 11.86
N LEU A 440 -7.64 3.44 11.60
CA LEU A 440 -8.98 3.38 12.18
C LEU A 440 -9.00 2.63 13.52
#